data_ee32696a25a38c61fc52fd0647bac8de
#
_entry.id   ee32696a25a38c61fc52fd0647bac8de
#
_cell.length_a   1.000
_cell.length_b   1.000
_cell.length_c   1.000
_cell.angle_alpha   90.00
_cell.angle_beta   90.00
_cell.angle_gamma   90.00
#
_symmetry.space_group_name_H-M   'P 1'
#
loop_
_entity.id
_entity.type
_entity.pdbx_description
1 polymer ?
#
loop_
_entity_poly.entity_id
_entity_poly.type
_entity_poly.pdbx_seq_one_letter_code
_entity_poly.pdbx_strand_id
1 'polypeptide(L)'
;MHNHLALRHRNSTSLGSRFLGILAGILILASSGQASADEWRIATLAPDGSAWMKILNKGATDVAAKTSNRVTFKYYTGGVQGDEKDVIRKMKMGGMDGGAFTSVGLSQIEPSIRVLELPMIFASVEEMDYVRHKMWGTFMKRFAKKGYILLAPGDVGPIHFYSNAPIKTQADLRKAKVWLWGEDALVKAMFKKIGVNGVPMGVPNVLPALNTGRINACYGSPLATVALQWYTKIRYMTSMTSSYGVSSTVIKKEIWDKMSPEDLSLVKKSLSSHAKKLRSAVRKDNKRAHKAMLRAGVKEIETPAETVETFRKTGEAVWTELVGELYSQKDLDRVLKYRAEYRAK
;
A
#
# COMPACT_ATOMS: atom_id res chain seq x y z
N MET A 1 19.57 30.87 -89.46
CA MET A 1 20.76 31.73 -89.40
C MET A 1 21.66 31.11 -88.30
N HIS A 2 22.63 30.37 -88.71
CA HIS A 2 24.07 30.59 -88.56
C HIS A 2 24.57 30.52 -87.12
N ASN A 3 25.53 29.77 -86.67
CA ASN A 3 26.63 28.99 -87.22
C ASN A 3 27.33 28.35 -85.98
N HIS A 4 27.69 27.08 -86.03
CA HIS A 4 29.03 26.50 -86.08
C HIS A 4 30.09 26.96 -85.06
N LEU A 5 30.71 26.08 -84.38
CA LEU A 5 31.99 25.29 -84.52
C LEU A 5 32.35 24.71 -83.15
N ALA A 6 32.49 23.44 -82.86
CA ALA A 6 33.49 22.43 -83.21
C ALA A 6 34.89 22.61 -82.64
N LEU A 7 35.38 21.49 -82.03
CA LEU A 7 36.77 21.01 -81.81
C LEU A 7 37.40 21.42 -80.46
N ARG A 8 38.13 20.61 -79.73
CA ARG A 8 38.84 19.34 -79.90
C ARG A 8 39.40 18.87 -78.51
N HIS A 9 39.45 17.57 -78.37
CA HIS A 9 40.38 16.74 -77.62
C HIS A 9 41.50 17.36 -76.79
N ARG A 10 41.65 16.84 -75.54
CA ARG A 10 42.89 16.11 -75.17
C ARG A 10 42.75 15.28 -73.95
N ASN A 11 43.13 14.01 -74.05
CA ASN A 11 43.38 13.06 -72.99
C ASN A 11 44.51 13.56 -72.07
N SER A 12 44.40 13.32 -70.76
CA SER A 12 45.54 12.90 -69.96
C SER A 12 45.08 12.07 -68.77
N THR A 13 45.67 10.96 -68.73
CA THR A 13 45.61 9.82 -67.88
C THR A 13 46.06 10.08 -66.43
N SER A 14 45.41 9.38 -65.51
CA SER A 14 45.99 8.56 -64.44
C SER A 14 46.40 9.17 -63.09
N LEU A 15 46.19 8.34 -62.12
CA LEU A 15 46.62 8.28 -60.70
C LEU A 15 45.81 9.08 -59.67
N GLY A 16 44.96 8.37 -58.96
CA GLY A 16 44.32 8.91 -57.75
C GLY A 16 43.19 8.07 -57.15
N SER A 17 43.16 6.76 -57.42
CA SER A 17 42.13 5.89 -56.84
C SER A 17 42.75 4.83 -55.93
N ARG A 18 43.13 5.19 -54.70
CA ARG A 18 43.51 4.21 -53.66
C ARG A 18 43.59 4.78 -52.25
N PHE A 19 42.73 5.75 -51.86
CA PHE A 19 42.66 6.20 -50.45
C PHE A 19 41.26 6.66 -50.05
N LEU A 20 40.20 5.93 -50.41
CA LEU A 20 38.85 6.24 -49.92
C LEU A 20 38.10 4.97 -49.49
N GLY A 21 38.81 4.08 -48.81
CA GLY A 21 38.23 2.79 -48.38
C GLY A 21 38.32 2.44 -46.90
N ILE A 22 38.76 3.33 -46.01
CA ILE A 22 39.00 2.96 -44.58
C ILE A 22 38.27 3.88 -43.57
N LEU A 23 37.41 4.79 -43.98
CA LEU A 23 36.66 5.66 -43.03
C LEU A 23 35.16 5.32 -42.92
N ALA A 24 34.67 4.28 -43.54
CA ALA A 24 33.25 3.85 -43.47
C ALA A 24 32.97 2.71 -42.49
N GLY A 25 33.99 2.24 -41.74
CA GLY A 25 33.92 1.03 -40.89
C GLY A 25 33.76 1.24 -39.39
N ILE A 26 33.70 2.47 -38.84
CA ILE A 26 33.71 2.72 -37.40
C ILE A 26 32.49 3.51 -36.91
N LEU A 27 31.38 3.54 -37.63
CA LEU A 27 30.16 4.25 -37.21
C LEU A 27 28.98 3.31 -36.93
N ILE A 28 29.21 2.03 -36.67
CA ILE A 28 28.13 1.07 -36.36
C ILE A 28 28.50 0.31 -35.08
N LEU A 29 28.66 1.00 -33.94
CA LEU A 29 28.72 0.35 -32.64
C LEU A 29 28.38 1.33 -31.48
N ALA A 30 27.41 2.20 -31.64
CA ALA A 30 26.87 2.99 -30.54
C ALA A 30 25.37 3.12 -30.66
N SER A 31 24.66 2.11 -31.14
CA SER A 31 23.29 1.89 -30.70
C SER A 31 23.36 1.17 -29.37
N SER A 32 23.86 1.86 -28.32
CA SER A 32 23.48 1.56 -26.96
C SER A 32 21.96 1.60 -26.96
N GLY A 33 21.35 0.41 -27.05
CA GLY A 33 19.93 0.25 -26.86
C GLY A 33 19.56 1.05 -25.61
N GLN A 34 18.90 2.17 -25.77
CA GLN A 34 18.21 2.82 -24.67
C GLN A 34 17.27 1.76 -24.12
N ALA A 35 17.70 1.11 -23.03
CA ALA A 35 16.83 0.25 -22.26
C ALA A 35 15.63 1.14 -21.91
N SER A 36 14.50 0.84 -22.52
CA SER A 36 13.24 1.55 -22.25
C SER A 36 13.07 1.56 -20.73
N ALA A 37 13.01 2.75 -20.17
CA ALA A 37 12.78 2.88 -18.73
C ALA A 37 11.40 2.28 -18.41
N ASP A 38 11.37 1.22 -17.62
CA ASP A 38 10.13 0.65 -17.11
C ASP A 38 9.57 1.58 -16.01
N GLU A 39 8.64 2.47 -16.38
CA GLU A 39 7.91 3.30 -15.41
C GLU A 39 6.76 2.50 -14.79
N TRP A 40 6.89 2.13 -13.52
CA TRP A 40 5.86 1.40 -12.79
C TRP A 40 4.82 2.33 -12.20
N ARG A 41 3.57 2.16 -12.63
CA ARG A 41 2.41 2.94 -12.19
C ARG A 41 1.84 2.35 -10.91
N ILE A 42 2.05 3.06 -9.78
CA ILE A 42 1.67 2.60 -8.44
C ILE A 42 0.62 3.53 -7.85
N ALA A 43 -0.55 3.00 -7.52
CA ALA A 43 -1.60 3.78 -6.87
C ALA A 43 -1.60 3.59 -5.34
N THR A 44 -2.09 4.61 -4.61
CA THR A 44 -2.24 4.57 -3.16
C THR A 44 -3.30 5.55 -2.67
N LEU A 45 -3.94 5.23 -1.55
CA LEU A 45 -4.84 6.14 -0.84
C LEU A 45 -4.08 7.21 -0.04
N ALA A 46 -2.77 7.01 0.21
CA ALA A 46 -1.96 7.98 0.93
C ALA A 46 -1.93 9.33 0.18
N PRO A 47 -2.32 10.45 0.84
CA PRO A 47 -2.28 11.77 0.22
C PRO A 47 -0.86 12.19 -0.12
N ASP A 48 -0.72 13.01 -1.16
CA ASP A 48 0.56 13.63 -1.48
C ASP A 48 1.08 14.45 -0.29
N GLY A 49 2.41 14.54 -0.16
CA GLY A 49 3.05 15.23 0.99
C GLY A 49 2.94 14.50 2.33
N SER A 50 2.17 13.42 2.44
CA SER A 50 2.08 12.59 3.66
C SER A 50 3.42 11.94 4.01
N ALA A 51 3.57 11.52 5.27
CA ALA A 51 4.76 10.80 5.73
C ALA A 51 5.00 9.51 4.92
N TRP A 52 3.93 8.81 4.54
CA TRP A 52 4.04 7.64 3.66
C TRP A 52 4.65 8.02 2.31
N MET A 53 4.10 9.04 1.64
CA MET A 53 4.56 9.43 0.31
C MET A 53 5.97 9.98 0.30
N LYS A 54 6.39 10.71 1.33
CA LYS A 54 7.77 11.21 1.45
C LYS A 54 8.80 10.07 1.43
N ILE A 55 8.49 8.94 2.08
CA ILE A 55 9.41 7.80 2.15
C ILE A 55 9.28 6.90 0.91
N LEU A 56 8.07 6.71 0.38
CA LEU A 56 7.87 5.99 -0.87
C LEU A 56 8.59 6.68 -2.03
N ASN A 57 8.48 8.01 -2.14
CA ASN A 57 9.19 8.80 -3.15
C ASN A 57 10.72 8.70 -2.99
N LYS A 58 11.24 8.75 -1.74
CA LYS A 58 12.68 8.50 -1.51
C LYS A 58 13.10 7.12 -1.97
N GLY A 59 12.26 6.10 -1.75
CA GLY A 59 12.52 4.74 -2.24
C GLY A 59 12.54 4.67 -3.76
N ALA A 60 11.61 5.35 -4.42
CA ALA A 60 11.55 5.45 -5.87
C ALA A 60 12.80 6.14 -6.45
N THR A 61 13.20 7.29 -5.87
CA THR A 61 14.41 8.00 -6.28
C THR A 61 15.67 7.13 -6.09
N ASP A 62 15.75 6.40 -4.99
CA ASP A 62 16.90 5.49 -4.72
C ASP A 62 16.95 4.33 -5.72
N VAL A 63 15.81 3.76 -6.09
CA VAL A 63 15.73 2.73 -7.13
C VAL A 63 16.14 3.29 -8.49
N ALA A 64 15.58 4.42 -8.90
CA ALA A 64 15.91 5.06 -10.17
C ALA A 64 17.43 5.33 -10.29
N ALA A 65 18.03 5.91 -9.25
CA ALA A 65 19.46 6.19 -9.22
C ALA A 65 20.32 4.91 -9.34
N LYS A 66 19.97 3.86 -8.58
CA LYS A 66 20.73 2.60 -8.56
C LYS A 66 20.58 1.78 -9.83
N THR A 67 19.46 1.90 -10.52
CA THR A 67 19.20 1.22 -11.79
C THR A 67 19.50 2.08 -13.01
N SER A 68 20.15 3.26 -12.84
CA SER A 68 20.39 4.21 -13.93
C SER A 68 19.12 4.53 -14.73
N ASN A 69 18.01 4.74 -14.03
CA ASN A 69 16.65 4.98 -14.52
C ASN A 69 16.04 3.83 -15.37
N ARG A 70 16.57 2.61 -15.32
CA ARG A 70 15.93 1.46 -15.98
C ARG A 70 14.63 1.06 -15.28
N VAL A 71 14.53 1.30 -13.96
CA VAL A 71 13.29 1.10 -13.18
C VAL A 71 12.92 2.40 -12.48
N THR A 72 11.76 2.92 -12.78
CA THR A 72 11.20 4.14 -12.17
C THR A 72 9.79 3.90 -11.63
N PHE A 73 9.33 4.77 -10.74
CA PHE A 73 7.99 4.67 -10.16
C PHE A 73 7.22 5.97 -10.37
N LYS A 74 6.00 5.84 -10.85
CA LYS A 74 5.02 6.92 -10.89
C LYS A 74 3.91 6.63 -9.88
N TYR A 75 3.83 7.45 -8.83
CA TYR A 75 2.80 7.30 -7.82
C TYR A 75 1.55 8.11 -8.18
N TYR A 76 0.39 7.46 -8.04
CA TYR A 76 -0.94 8.06 -8.09
C TYR A 76 -1.50 8.09 -6.67
N THR A 77 -1.44 9.26 -6.03
CA THR A 77 -1.68 9.47 -4.60
C THR A 77 -3.14 9.83 -4.29
N GLY A 78 -3.54 9.82 -3.02
CA GLY A 78 -4.81 10.36 -2.54
C GLY A 78 -6.07 9.69 -3.11
N GLY A 79 -5.97 8.48 -3.63
CA GLY A 79 -7.12 7.75 -4.15
C GLY A 79 -7.62 8.25 -5.51
N VAL A 80 -6.81 9.02 -6.29
CA VAL A 80 -7.19 9.49 -7.64
C VAL A 80 -7.47 8.35 -8.62
N GLN A 81 -7.01 7.14 -8.32
CA GLN A 81 -7.29 5.94 -9.10
C GLN A 81 -8.50 5.14 -8.57
N GLY A 82 -9.24 5.69 -7.61
CA GLY A 82 -10.32 5.03 -6.89
C GLY A 82 -9.87 4.40 -5.58
N ASP A 83 -10.76 3.62 -4.96
CA ASP A 83 -10.44 2.84 -3.76
C ASP A 83 -9.54 1.63 -4.09
N GLU A 84 -9.01 0.96 -3.07
CA GLU A 84 -8.04 -0.14 -3.24
C GLU A 84 -8.55 -1.25 -4.17
N LYS A 85 -9.85 -1.62 -4.08
CA LYS A 85 -10.46 -2.58 -5.01
C LYS A 85 -10.47 -2.12 -6.47
N ASP A 86 -10.67 -0.81 -6.70
CA ASP A 86 -10.68 -0.24 -8.04
C ASP A 86 -9.27 -0.29 -8.65
N VAL A 87 -8.25 -0.01 -7.83
CA VAL A 87 -6.86 -0.13 -8.24
C VAL A 87 -6.52 -1.57 -8.62
N ILE A 88 -6.93 -2.55 -7.81
CA ILE A 88 -6.69 -3.97 -8.11
C ILE A 88 -7.39 -4.40 -9.40
N ARG A 89 -8.62 -3.91 -9.65
CA ARG A 89 -9.30 -4.13 -10.92
C ARG A 89 -8.50 -3.53 -12.09
N LYS A 90 -7.99 -2.29 -11.95
CA LYS A 90 -7.13 -1.64 -12.94
C LYS A 90 -5.81 -2.41 -13.15
N MET A 91 -5.22 -2.99 -12.09
CA MET A 91 -4.04 -3.85 -12.23
C MET A 91 -4.34 -5.08 -13.09
N LYS A 92 -5.48 -5.74 -12.88
CA LYS A 92 -5.91 -6.88 -13.71
C LYS A 92 -6.13 -6.52 -15.18
N MET A 93 -6.57 -5.29 -15.44
CA MET A 93 -6.83 -4.75 -16.79
C MET A 93 -5.59 -4.10 -17.43
N GLY A 94 -4.42 -4.11 -16.79
CA GLY A 94 -3.20 -3.48 -17.31
C GLY A 94 -3.12 -1.96 -17.13
N GLY A 95 -4.10 -1.32 -16.46
CA GLY A 95 -4.10 0.11 -16.19
C GLY A 95 -3.14 0.56 -15.08
N MET A 96 -2.78 -0.34 -14.17
CA MET A 96 -1.84 -0.14 -13.08
C MET A 96 -0.87 -1.32 -12.98
N ASP A 97 0.34 -1.06 -12.50
CA ASP A 97 1.40 -2.05 -12.36
C ASP A 97 1.54 -2.52 -10.91
N GLY A 98 1.03 -1.74 -9.98
CA GLY A 98 1.01 -2.06 -8.56
C GLY A 98 0.18 -1.10 -7.73
N GLY A 99 0.19 -1.33 -6.43
CA GLY A 99 -0.42 -0.43 -5.45
C GLY A 99 0.20 -0.58 -4.07
N ALA A 100 0.20 0.52 -3.32
CA ALA A 100 0.51 0.50 -1.88
C ALA A 100 -0.82 0.41 -1.13
N PHE A 101 -1.10 -0.78 -0.59
CA PHE A 101 -2.39 -1.17 -0.04
C PHE A 101 -2.35 -1.40 1.46
N THR A 102 -3.47 -1.16 2.11
CA THR A 102 -3.77 -1.71 3.44
C THR A 102 -4.11 -3.20 3.30
N SER A 103 -4.30 -3.89 4.41
CA SER A 103 -4.74 -5.28 4.41
C SER A 103 -6.11 -5.48 3.74
N VAL A 104 -6.96 -4.43 3.68
CA VAL A 104 -8.25 -4.48 2.97
C VAL A 104 -8.02 -4.71 1.47
N GLY A 105 -7.17 -3.89 0.85
CA GLY A 105 -6.79 -4.10 -0.56
C GLY A 105 -6.00 -5.39 -0.76
N LEU A 106 -5.02 -5.68 0.11
CA LEU A 106 -4.26 -6.93 0.03
C LEU A 106 -5.18 -8.16 0.04
N SER A 107 -6.28 -8.12 0.81
CA SER A 107 -7.24 -9.22 0.90
C SER A 107 -8.05 -9.45 -0.37
N GLN A 108 -8.17 -8.47 -1.25
CA GLN A 108 -8.79 -8.65 -2.57
C GLN A 108 -7.95 -9.55 -3.49
N ILE A 109 -6.66 -9.73 -3.18
CA ILE A 109 -5.75 -10.64 -3.86
C ILE A 109 -5.63 -11.94 -3.07
N GLU A 110 -5.36 -11.84 -1.76
CA GLU A 110 -5.14 -12.97 -0.87
C GLU A 110 -5.88 -12.76 0.47
N PRO A 111 -7.13 -13.24 0.59
CA PRO A 111 -7.98 -12.99 1.77
C PRO A 111 -7.34 -13.39 3.09
N SER A 112 -6.53 -14.45 3.10
CA SER A 112 -5.96 -14.97 4.34
C SER A 112 -4.99 -14.01 5.05
N ILE A 113 -4.52 -12.95 4.38
CA ILE A 113 -3.67 -11.93 5.04
C ILE A 113 -4.40 -11.21 6.18
N ARG A 114 -5.75 -11.20 6.15
CA ARG A 114 -6.59 -10.59 7.20
C ARG A 114 -6.44 -11.26 8.57
N VAL A 115 -5.90 -12.47 8.63
CA VAL A 115 -5.59 -13.14 9.92
C VAL A 115 -4.58 -12.34 10.78
N LEU A 116 -3.82 -11.41 10.17
CA LEU A 116 -2.90 -10.53 10.87
C LEU A 116 -3.56 -9.29 11.50
N GLU A 117 -4.85 -9.04 11.23
CA GLU A 117 -5.57 -7.86 11.74
C GLU A 117 -6.83 -8.22 12.51
N LEU A 118 -6.96 -9.44 12.97
CA LEU A 118 -8.12 -9.89 13.73
C LEU A 118 -8.38 -8.96 14.92
N PRO A 119 -9.65 -8.64 15.22
CA PRO A 119 -10.00 -7.72 16.30
C PRO A 119 -9.41 -8.18 17.63
N MET A 120 -8.71 -7.28 18.32
CA MET A 120 -8.13 -7.50 19.66
C MET A 120 -7.16 -8.70 19.76
N ILE A 121 -6.64 -9.25 18.64
CA ILE A 121 -5.77 -10.44 18.69
C ILE A 121 -4.39 -10.12 19.25
N PHE A 122 -3.88 -8.91 19.06
CA PHE A 122 -2.58 -8.48 19.55
C PHE A 122 -2.72 -7.42 20.64
N ALA A 123 -1.97 -7.57 21.72
CA ALA A 123 -1.92 -6.62 22.83
C ALA A 123 -0.98 -5.44 22.53
N SER A 124 0.01 -5.64 21.65
CA SER A 124 0.99 -4.62 21.28
C SER A 124 1.44 -4.74 19.81
N VAL A 125 2.06 -3.68 19.33
CA VAL A 125 2.66 -3.68 17.97
C VAL A 125 3.86 -4.62 17.89
N GLU A 126 4.57 -4.83 18.98
CA GLU A 126 5.71 -5.74 19.06
C GLU A 126 5.25 -7.21 18.94
N GLU A 127 4.14 -7.55 19.59
CA GLU A 127 3.49 -8.86 19.45
C GLU A 127 3.05 -9.11 17.99
N MET A 128 2.39 -8.13 17.38
CA MET A 128 2.01 -8.17 15.96
C MET A 128 3.25 -8.33 15.06
N ASP A 129 4.33 -7.61 15.32
CA ASP A 129 5.58 -7.72 14.57
C ASP A 129 6.17 -9.12 14.58
N TYR A 130 6.19 -9.73 15.76
CA TYR A 130 6.72 -11.09 15.92
C TYR A 130 5.92 -12.09 15.06
N VAL A 131 4.59 -12.07 15.19
CA VAL A 131 3.71 -12.97 14.43
C VAL A 131 3.81 -12.70 12.94
N ARG A 132 3.74 -11.44 12.54
CA ARG A 132 3.85 -11.03 11.14
C ARG A 132 5.18 -11.48 10.53
N HIS A 133 6.29 -11.30 11.23
CA HIS A 133 7.61 -11.76 10.76
C HIS A 133 7.62 -13.26 10.47
N LYS A 134 7.05 -14.08 11.36
CA LYS A 134 6.95 -15.54 11.20
C LYS A 134 6.04 -15.97 10.03
N MET A 135 5.04 -15.17 9.69
CA MET A 135 4.05 -15.52 8.69
C MET A 135 4.29 -14.89 7.31
N TRP A 136 5.05 -13.79 7.23
CA TRP A 136 5.15 -12.98 6.00
C TRP A 136 5.62 -13.77 4.79
N GLY A 137 6.61 -14.64 4.95
CA GLY A 137 7.09 -15.51 3.87
C GLY A 137 6.02 -16.45 3.28
N THR A 138 5.02 -16.83 4.09
CA THR A 138 3.88 -17.62 3.60
C THR A 138 2.99 -16.77 2.69
N PHE A 139 2.70 -15.51 3.09
CA PHE A 139 1.91 -14.60 2.26
C PHE A 139 2.63 -14.22 0.97
N MET A 140 3.93 -13.94 1.02
CA MET A 140 4.72 -13.69 -0.20
C MET A 140 4.56 -14.84 -1.22
N LYS A 141 4.65 -16.10 -0.78
CA LYS A 141 4.45 -17.26 -1.65
C LYS A 141 3.02 -17.35 -2.20
N ARG A 142 2.00 -17.01 -1.40
CA ARG A 142 0.58 -17.02 -1.82
C ARG A 142 0.30 -15.94 -2.87
N PHE A 143 0.81 -14.72 -2.65
CA PHE A 143 0.71 -13.64 -3.62
C PHE A 143 1.39 -13.99 -4.94
N ALA A 144 2.61 -14.57 -4.88
CA ALA A 144 3.35 -14.98 -6.08
C ALA A 144 2.58 -16.02 -6.90
N LYS A 145 1.90 -16.98 -6.26
CA LYS A 145 1.03 -17.96 -6.94
C LYS A 145 -0.16 -17.31 -7.66
N LYS A 146 -0.58 -16.13 -7.20
CA LYS A 146 -1.69 -15.34 -7.79
C LYS A 146 -1.21 -14.29 -8.79
N GLY A 147 0.08 -14.31 -9.16
CA GLY A 147 0.65 -13.39 -10.15
C GLY A 147 1.08 -12.04 -9.59
N TYR A 148 1.32 -11.94 -8.27
CA TYR A 148 1.71 -10.69 -7.62
C TYR A 148 2.94 -10.87 -6.72
N ILE A 149 3.77 -9.85 -6.65
CA ILE A 149 4.89 -9.75 -5.72
C ILE A 149 4.46 -8.90 -4.53
N LEU A 150 4.37 -9.52 -3.37
CA LEU A 150 4.17 -8.85 -2.09
C LEU A 150 5.53 -8.40 -1.55
N LEU A 151 5.72 -7.10 -1.39
CA LEU A 151 6.96 -6.54 -0.87
C LEU A 151 7.03 -6.65 0.67
N ALA A 152 7.99 -5.96 1.27
CA ALA A 152 8.14 -5.95 2.72
C ALA A 152 6.90 -5.37 3.42
N PRO A 153 6.56 -5.87 4.64
CA PRO A 153 5.40 -5.37 5.37
C PRO A 153 5.58 -3.91 5.80
N GLY A 154 4.50 -3.15 5.74
CA GLY A 154 4.34 -1.82 6.30
C GLY A 154 3.34 -1.81 7.45
N ASP A 155 3.20 -0.65 8.10
CA ASP A 155 2.22 -0.40 9.15
C ASP A 155 1.22 0.67 8.68
N VAL A 156 -0.04 0.52 9.09
CA VAL A 156 -1.03 1.61 9.12
C VAL A 156 -1.05 2.22 10.52
N GLY A 157 -0.97 1.39 11.55
CA GLY A 157 -0.92 1.77 12.96
C GLY A 157 -2.07 1.22 13.79
N PRO A 158 -2.20 1.64 15.06
CA PRO A 158 -3.33 1.24 15.92
C PRO A 158 -4.63 1.81 15.37
N ILE A 159 -5.67 1.00 15.38
CA ILE A 159 -7.00 1.38 14.88
C ILE A 159 -7.90 1.73 16.04
N HIS A 160 -8.46 2.95 16.02
CA HIS A 160 -9.40 3.48 16.99
C HIS A 160 -10.72 3.83 16.30
N PHE A 161 -11.80 3.94 17.08
CA PHE A 161 -13.03 4.55 16.62
C PHE A 161 -13.00 6.07 16.88
N TYR A 162 -13.56 6.81 15.95
CA TYR A 162 -13.69 8.27 15.98
C TYR A 162 -15.16 8.63 15.74
N SER A 163 -15.67 9.65 16.45
CA SER A 163 -17.11 9.95 16.40
C SER A 163 -17.43 11.37 16.82
N ASN A 164 -18.68 11.78 16.55
CA ASN A 164 -19.24 13.07 17.01
C ASN A 164 -19.98 12.98 18.35
N ALA A 165 -20.18 11.77 18.87
CA ALA A 165 -20.68 11.52 20.22
C ALA A 165 -19.76 10.52 20.93
N PRO A 166 -19.63 10.57 22.27
CA PRO A 166 -18.77 9.63 22.99
C PRO A 166 -19.19 8.17 22.74
N ILE A 167 -18.21 7.30 22.42
CA ILE A 167 -18.40 5.86 22.31
C ILE A 167 -17.67 5.21 23.47
N LYS A 168 -18.43 4.73 24.46
CA LYS A 168 -17.92 4.00 25.63
C LYS A 168 -18.27 2.52 25.61
N THR A 169 -19.32 2.16 24.88
CA THR A 169 -19.90 0.80 24.84
C THR A 169 -20.25 0.38 23.42
N GLN A 170 -20.52 -0.91 23.22
CA GLN A 170 -21.08 -1.41 21.96
C GLN A 170 -22.47 -0.80 21.68
N ALA A 171 -23.26 -0.47 22.71
CA ALA A 171 -24.54 0.20 22.56
C ALA A 171 -24.40 1.60 21.96
N ASP A 172 -23.35 2.33 22.28
CA ASP A 172 -23.07 3.64 21.68
C ASP A 172 -22.69 3.51 20.21
N LEU A 173 -21.93 2.48 19.84
CA LEU A 173 -21.62 2.18 18.43
C LEU A 173 -22.89 1.86 17.62
N ARG A 174 -23.86 1.13 18.21
CA ARG A 174 -25.13 0.83 17.53
C ARG A 174 -25.96 2.07 17.21
N LYS A 175 -25.83 3.14 18.00
CA LYS A 175 -26.54 4.42 17.79
C LYS A 175 -25.84 5.30 16.75
N ALA A 176 -24.59 5.03 16.43
CA ALA A 176 -23.80 5.83 15.50
C ALA A 176 -24.03 5.38 14.05
N LYS A 177 -23.93 6.34 13.12
CA LYS A 177 -23.83 6.05 11.68
C LYS A 177 -22.37 5.80 11.36
N VAL A 178 -21.93 4.55 11.58
CA VAL A 178 -20.50 4.19 11.47
C VAL A 178 -20.15 3.91 10.03
N TRP A 179 -19.06 4.47 9.55
CA TRP A 179 -18.48 4.08 8.27
C TRP A 179 -18.17 2.58 8.26
N LEU A 180 -18.51 1.91 7.16
CA LEU A 180 -18.05 0.57 6.83
C LEU A 180 -17.20 0.66 5.54
N TRP A 181 -15.95 0.22 5.58
CA TRP A 181 -15.19 0.08 4.36
C TRP A 181 -15.81 -1.05 3.53
N GLY A 182 -16.42 -0.70 2.39
CA GLY A 182 -17.47 -1.48 1.74
C GLY A 182 -17.23 -2.97 1.55
N GLU A 183 -15.99 -3.36 1.26
CA GLU A 183 -15.63 -4.76 0.97
C GLU A 183 -14.86 -5.43 2.13
N ASP A 184 -14.77 -4.80 3.30
CA ASP A 184 -14.07 -5.38 4.45
C ASP A 184 -14.94 -6.42 5.16
N ALA A 185 -14.78 -7.69 4.79
CA ALA A 185 -15.50 -8.81 5.38
C ALA A 185 -15.24 -8.96 6.90
N LEU A 186 -14.03 -8.63 7.37
CA LEU A 186 -13.66 -8.69 8.79
C LEU A 186 -14.45 -7.68 9.62
N VAL A 187 -14.49 -6.40 9.18
CA VAL A 187 -15.25 -5.36 9.88
C VAL A 187 -16.75 -5.61 9.76
N LYS A 188 -17.21 -6.12 8.61
CA LYS A 188 -18.60 -6.51 8.38
C LYS A 188 -19.06 -7.59 9.36
N ALA A 189 -18.25 -8.63 9.55
CA ALA A 189 -18.54 -9.68 10.54
C ALA A 189 -18.55 -9.12 11.97
N MET A 190 -17.58 -8.27 12.32
CA MET A 190 -17.56 -7.60 13.64
C MET A 190 -18.79 -6.74 13.86
N PHE A 191 -19.17 -5.91 12.90
CA PHE A 191 -20.38 -5.05 13.00
C PHE A 191 -21.65 -5.87 13.12
N LYS A 192 -21.78 -6.96 12.37
CA LYS A 192 -22.92 -7.90 12.50
C LYS A 192 -23.01 -8.46 13.93
N LYS A 193 -21.90 -8.88 14.52
CA LYS A 193 -21.87 -9.42 15.91
C LYS A 193 -22.26 -8.38 16.95
N ILE A 194 -21.86 -7.12 16.77
CA ILE A 194 -22.19 -6.02 17.69
C ILE A 194 -23.59 -5.45 17.42
N GLY A 195 -24.22 -5.77 16.30
CA GLY A 195 -25.50 -5.19 15.85
C GLY A 195 -25.36 -3.76 15.31
N VAL A 196 -24.20 -3.41 14.71
CA VAL A 196 -23.97 -2.11 14.07
C VAL A 196 -24.35 -2.18 12.59
N ASN A 197 -25.18 -1.24 12.15
CA ASN A 197 -25.48 -1.04 10.73
C ASN A 197 -24.46 -0.06 10.14
N GLY A 198 -23.38 -0.60 9.55
CA GLY A 198 -22.35 0.20 8.90
C GLY A 198 -22.85 0.83 7.60
N VAL A 199 -22.38 2.05 7.30
CA VAL A 199 -22.67 2.75 6.04
C VAL A 199 -21.52 2.46 5.05
N PRO A 200 -21.74 1.62 4.01
CA PRO A 200 -20.67 1.16 3.14
C PRO A 200 -20.23 2.26 2.18
N MET A 201 -18.92 2.52 2.13
CA MET A 201 -18.27 3.39 1.12
C MET A 201 -16.75 3.20 1.11
N GLY A 202 -16.11 3.62 0.01
CA GLY A 202 -14.66 3.69 -0.10
C GLY A 202 -14.06 4.87 0.68
N VAL A 203 -12.77 4.77 1.00
CA VAL A 203 -12.00 5.79 1.74
C VAL A 203 -12.13 7.20 1.17
N PRO A 204 -12.08 7.43 -0.17
CA PRO A 204 -12.22 8.78 -0.72
C PRO A 204 -13.54 9.49 -0.38
N ASN A 205 -14.59 8.72 -0.05
CA ASN A 205 -15.91 9.25 0.25
C ASN A 205 -16.16 9.51 1.75
N VAL A 206 -15.23 9.14 2.63
CA VAL A 206 -15.41 9.25 4.10
C VAL A 206 -15.48 10.71 4.54
N LEU A 207 -14.54 11.56 4.12
CA LEU A 207 -14.57 12.98 4.50
C LEU A 207 -15.82 13.71 3.97
N PRO A 208 -16.24 13.56 2.70
CA PRO A 208 -17.53 14.09 2.23
C PRO A 208 -18.73 13.59 3.05
N ALA A 209 -18.76 12.30 3.42
CA ALA A 209 -19.85 11.74 4.21
C ALA A 209 -19.86 12.24 5.67
N LEU A 210 -18.71 12.51 6.27
CA LEU A 210 -18.58 13.18 7.56
C LEU A 210 -19.07 14.65 7.48
N ASN A 211 -18.72 15.35 6.39
CA ASN A 211 -19.16 16.74 6.17
C ASN A 211 -20.67 16.88 6.08
N THR A 212 -21.35 15.94 5.43
CA THR A 212 -22.80 15.96 5.22
C THR A 212 -23.57 15.29 6.34
N GLY A 213 -22.92 14.70 7.34
CA GLY A 213 -23.57 13.93 8.41
C GLY A 213 -24.19 12.61 7.94
N ARG A 214 -23.87 12.14 6.73
CA ARG A 214 -24.23 10.80 6.25
C ARG A 214 -23.64 9.71 7.14
N ILE A 215 -22.43 9.95 7.66
CA ILE A 215 -21.82 9.21 8.78
C ILE A 215 -21.43 10.20 9.88
N ASN A 216 -21.37 9.73 11.11
CA ASN A 216 -20.92 10.49 12.28
C ASN A 216 -19.87 9.74 13.10
N ALA A 217 -19.45 8.57 12.63
CA ALA A 217 -18.36 7.79 13.21
C ALA A 217 -17.58 7.07 12.10
N CYS A 218 -16.28 6.91 12.33
CA CYS A 218 -15.37 6.16 11.46
C CYS A 218 -14.32 5.44 12.31
N TYR A 219 -13.45 4.67 11.68
CA TYR A 219 -12.32 4.01 12.34
C TYR A 219 -11.06 4.14 11.46
N GLY A 220 -9.91 4.10 12.09
CA GLY A 220 -8.64 4.22 11.40
C GLY A 220 -7.48 4.43 12.37
N SER A 221 -6.27 4.59 11.85
CA SER A 221 -5.14 4.99 12.66
C SER A 221 -5.10 6.51 12.86
N PRO A 222 -4.49 7.02 13.93
CA PRO A 222 -4.32 8.46 14.13
C PRO A 222 -3.68 9.15 12.93
N LEU A 223 -2.64 8.55 12.35
CA LEU A 223 -1.96 9.10 11.18
C LEU A 223 -2.88 9.19 9.96
N ALA A 224 -3.68 8.14 9.68
CA ALA A 224 -4.63 8.16 8.58
C ALA A 224 -5.72 9.22 8.79
N THR A 225 -6.26 9.30 10.02
CA THR A 225 -7.31 10.26 10.40
C THR A 225 -6.85 11.70 10.21
N VAL A 226 -5.57 12.00 10.51
CA VAL A 226 -4.98 13.33 10.26
C VAL A 226 -4.70 13.54 8.77
N ALA A 227 -4.05 12.59 8.10
CA ALA A 227 -3.66 12.72 6.70
C ALA A 227 -4.88 12.88 5.77
N LEU A 228 -5.97 12.18 6.06
CA LEU A 228 -7.25 12.24 5.32
C LEU A 228 -8.19 13.34 5.85
N GLN A 229 -7.74 14.18 6.79
CA GLN A 229 -8.47 15.31 7.37
C GLN A 229 -9.79 14.93 8.09
N TRP A 230 -9.99 13.65 8.42
CA TRP A 230 -11.21 13.20 9.11
C TRP A 230 -11.35 13.85 10.49
N TYR A 231 -10.21 14.08 11.18
CA TYR A 231 -10.17 14.70 12.51
C TYR A 231 -10.86 16.07 12.56
N THR A 232 -10.99 16.78 11.44
CA THR A 232 -11.65 18.10 11.38
C THR A 232 -13.18 17.99 11.58
N LYS A 233 -13.74 16.78 11.47
CA LYS A 233 -15.18 16.52 11.50
C LYS A 233 -15.60 15.56 12.61
N ILE A 234 -14.69 15.19 13.50
CA ILE A 234 -14.96 14.33 14.66
C ILE A 234 -14.58 15.06 15.95
N ARG A 235 -15.18 14.66 17.05
CA ARG A 235 -14.97 15.28 18.38
C ARG A 235 -14.35 14.33 19.39
N TYR A 236 -14.50 13.03 19.20
CA TYR A 236 -14.12 12.01 20.16
C TYR A 236 -13.34 10.88 19.50
N MET A 237 -12.43 10.29 20.26
CA MET A 237 -11.65 9.10 19.89
C MET A 237 -11.74 8.12 21.07
N THR A 238 -11.86 6.82 20.79
CA THR A 238 -11.74 5.78 21.83
C THR A 238 -10.28 5.57 22.24
N SER A 239 -10.01 5.36 23.54
CA SER A 239 -8.67 4.94 24.01
C SER A 239 -8.33 3.51 23.56
N MET A 240 -9.33 2.66 23.42
CA MET A 240 -9.17 1.26 22.99
C MET A 240 -8.60 1.17 21.57
N THR A 241 -7.57 0.37 21.40
CA THR A 241 -7.07 -0.07 20.09
C THR A 241 -7.81 -1.34 19.68
N SER A 242 -8.60 -1.27 18.61
CA SER A 242 -9.39 -2.42 18.13
C SER A 242 -8.57 -3.45 17.35
N SER A 243 -7.52 -3.00 16.65
CA SER A 243 -6.57 -3.84 15.92
C SER A 243 -5.32 -3.01 15.53
N TYR A 244 -4.34 -3.65 14.92
CA TYR A 244 -3.18 -2.97 14.34
C TYR A 244 -3.18 -3.17 12.81
N GLY A 245 -3.33 -2.06 12.07
CA GLY A 245 -3.42 -2.09 10.62
C GLY A 245 -2.08 -2.41 9.96
N VAL A 246 -2.14 -3.35 9.01
CA VAL A 246 -1.00 -3.82 8.21
C VAL A 246 -1.11 -3.26 6.79
N SER A 247 0.03 -3.01 6.15
CA SER A 247 0.09 -2.56 4.76
C SER A 247 1.25 -3.23 4.01
N SER A 248 1.22 -3.17 2.70
CA SER A 248 2.37 -3.49 1.85
C SER A 248 2.18 -2.90 0.45
N THR A 249 3.28 -2.79 -0.29
CA THR A 249 3.23 -2.56 -1.73
C THR A 249 3.18 -3.89 -2.45
N VAL A 250 2.31 -3.98 -3.44
CA VAL A 250 2.15 -5.13 -4.34
C VAL A 250 2.44 -4.70 -5.76
N ILE A 251 3.18 -5.52 -6.50
CA ILE A 251 3.56 -5.31 -7.89
C ILE A 251 3.14 -6.53 -8.70
N LYS A 252 2.70 -6.35 -9.95
CA LYS A 252 2.41 -7.44 -10.86
C LYS A 252 3.67 -8.27 -11.11
N LYS A 253 3.54 -9.60 -10.98
CA LYS A 253 4.68 -10.50 -11.13
C LYS A 253 5.28 -10.44 -12.55
N GLU A 254 4.45 -10.22 -13.57
CA GLU A 254 4.89 -10.15 -14.97
C GLU A 254 5.90 -9.03 -15.25
N ILE A 255 5.76 -7.84 -14.58
CA ILE A 255 6.72 -6.75 -14.73
C ILE A 255 7.95 -6.96 -13.85
N TRP A 256 7.77 -7.57 -12.69
CA TRP A 256 8.85 -7.92 -11.78
C TRP A 256 9.81 -8.93 -12.39
N ASP A 257 9.30 -9.93 -13.10
CA ASP A 257 10.08 -11.00 -13.72
C ASP A 257 10.83 -10.55 -14.98
N LYS A 258 10.47 -9.40 -15.58
CA LYS A 258 11.19 -8.82 -16.73
C LYS A 258 12.51 -8.15 -16.36
N MET A 259 12.71 -7.82 -15.07
CA MET A 259 13.96 -7.20 -14.63
C MET A 259 15.16 -8.13 -14.81
N SER A 260 16.31 -7.54 -15.12
CA SER A 260 17.58 -8.24 -15.04
C SER A 260 17.84 -8.73 -13.60
N PRO A 261 18.62 -9.80 -13.40
CA PRO A 261 19.00 -10.25 -12.05
C PRO A 261 19.69 -9.16 -11.23
N GLU A 262 20.47 -8.28 -11.88
CA GLU A 262 21.12 -7.13 -11.26
C GLU A 262 20.11 -6.12 -10.75
N ASP A 263 19.20 -5.64 -11.62
CA ASP A 263 18.17 -4.68 -11.25
C ASP A 263 17.24 -5.23 -10.16
N LEU A 264 16.87 -6.51 -10.27
CA LEU A 264 16.07 -7.19 -9.27
C LEU A 264 16.72 -7.17 -7.88
N SER A 265 18.03 -7.38 -7.80
CA SER A 265 18.80 -7.31 -6.56
C SER A 265 18.81 -5.90 -5.98
N LEU A 266 19.09 -4.89 -6.82
CA LEU A 266 19.12 -3.47 -6.44
C LEU A 266 17.75 -2.98 -5.94
N VAL A 267 16.69 -3.29 -6.68
CA VAL A 267 15.30 -2.94 -6.34
C VAL A 267 14.89 -3.59 -5.02
N LYS A 268 15.11 -4.89 -4.84
CA LYS A 268 14.80 -5.61 -3.58
C LYS A 268 15.51 -4.98 -2.39
N LYS A 269 16.81 -4.72 -2.50
CA LYS A 269 17.62 -4.14 -1.42
C LYS A 269 17.13 -2.73 -1.06
N SER A 270 16.89 -1.89 -2.06
CA SER A 270 16.38 -0.54 -1.86
C SER A 270 15.00 -0.53 -1.19
N LEU A 271 14.02 -1.23 -1.76
CA LEU A 271 12.66 -1.26 -1.24
C LEU A 271 12.58 -1.86 0.18
N SER A 272 13.37 -2.91 0.48
CA SER A 272 13.43 -3.48 1.84
C SER A 272 13.98 -2.48 2.86
N SER A 273 15.03 -1.72 2.49
CA SER A 273 15.60 -0.69 3.35
C SER A 273 14.59 0.42 3.64
N HIS A 274 13.90 0.91 2.60
CA HIS A 274 12.89 1.96 2.74
C HIS A 274 11.65 1.49 3.50
N ALA A 275 11.24 0.24 3.36
CA ALA A 275 10.14 -0.33 4.13
C ALA A 275 10.42 -0.34 5.65
N LYS A 276 11.65 -0.63 6.07
CA LYS A 276 12.05 -0.52 7.49
C LYS A 276 11.94 0.93 8.00
N LYS A 277 12.45 1.89 7.20
CA LYS A 277 12.35 3.32 7.51
C LYS A 277 10.90 3.77 7.59
N LEU A 278 10.06 3.30 6.65
CA LEU A 278 8.64 3.61 6.61
C LEU A 278 7.92 3.14 7.87
N ARG A 279 8.11 1.89 8.32
CA ARG A 279 7.50 1.39 9.55
C ARG A 279 7.87 2.23 10.77
N SER A 280 9.16 2.54 10.94
CA SER A 280 9.62 3.38 12.04
C SER A 280 8.98 4.78 12.01
N ALA A 281 8.93 5.40 10.83
CA ALA A 281 8.32 6.72 10.65
C ALA A 281 6.82 6.69 10.94
N VAL A 282 6.09 5.71 10.40
CA VAL A 282 4.64 5.56 10.59
C VAL A 282 4.30 5.42 12.09
N ARG A 283 5.07 4.64 12.84
CA ARG A 283 4.88 4.50 14.31
C ARG A 283 5.09 5.83 15.04
N LYS A 284 6.16 6.54 14.71
CA LYS A 284 6.44 7.86 15.27
C LYS A 284 5.35 8.86 14.91
N ASP A 285 4.91 8.85 13.67
CA ASP A 285 3.92 9.80 13.17
C ASP A 285 2.50 9.47 13.65
N ASN A 286 2.15 8.20 13.92
CA ASN A 286 0.91 7.87 14.64
C ASN A 286 0.87 8.50 16.03
N LYS A 287 1.97 8.43 16.81
CA LYS A 287 2.06 9.08 18.11
C LYS A 287 1.96 10.61 18.02
N ARG A 288 2.54 11.20 16.97
CA ARG A 288 2.46 12.66 16.72
C ARG A 288 1.06 13.07 16.31
N ALA A 289 0.42 12.31 15.40
CA ALA A 289 -0.93 12.55 14.92
C ALA A 289 -1.95 12.47 16.06
N HIS A 290 -1.84 11.46 16.95
CA HIS A 290 -2.66 11.36 18.16
C HIS A 290 -2.55 12.65 18.99
N LYS A 291 -1.34 13.07 19.36
CA LYS A 291 -1.12 14.31 20.12
C LYS A 291 -1.63 15.56 19.39
N ALA A 292 -1.53 15.60 18.07
CA ALA A 292 -2.03 16.71 17.26
C ALA A 292 -3.55 16.80 17.29
N MET A 293 -4.25 15.67 17.19
CA MET A 293 -5.71 15.63 17.32
C MET A 293 -6.20 16.11 18.67
N LEU A 294 -5.55 15.67 19.78
CA LEU A 294 -5.90 16.13 21.12
C LEU A 294 -5.71 17.67 21.25
N ARG A 295 -4.63 18.22 20.71
CA ARG A 295 -4.41 19.67 20.66
C ARG A 295 -5.42 20.41 19.79
N ALA A 296 -5.94 19.76 18.76
CA ALA A 296 -7.01 20.28 17.91
C ALA A 296 -8.41 20.16 18.53
N GLY A 297 -8.53 19.67 19.78
CA GLY A 297 -9.77 19.60 20.52
C GLY A 297 -10.51 18.28 20.43
N VAL A 298 -9.96 17.25 19.77
CA VAL A 298 -10.50 15.87 19.84
C VAL A 298 -10.30 15.34 21.26
N LYS A 299 -11.37 14.84 21.87
CA LYS A 299 -11.33 14.28 23.23
C LYS A 299 -11.14 12.78 23.17
N GLU A 300 -10.12 12.27 23.85
CA GLU A 300 -9.97 10.82 24.06
C GLU A 300 -10.94 10.36 25.15
N ILE A 301 -11.73 9.36 24.82
CA ILE A 301 -12.70 8.76 25.73
C ILE A 301 -12.12 7.45 26.21
N GLU A 302 -11.90 7.36 27.52
CA GLU A 302 -11.50 6.10 28.14
C GLU A 302 -12.58 5.04 27.92
N THR A 303 -12.16 3.91 27.35
CA THR A 303 -13.04 2.76 27.14
C THR A 303 -13.03 1.92 28.40
N PRO A 304 -14.18 1.70 29.07
CA PRO A 304 -14.25 0.90 30.28
C PRO A 304 -13.69 -0.51 30.08
N ALA A 305 -12.99 -1.05 31.07
CA ALA A 305 -12.37 -2.38 31.02
C ALA A 305 -13.37 -3.48 30.65
N GLU A 306 -14.60 -3.41 31.18
CA GLU A 306 -15.69 -4.32 30.83
C GLU A 306 -16.05 -4.26 29.33
N THR A 307 -16.05 -3.05 28.76
CA THR A 307 -16.30 -2.86 27.32
C THR A 307 -15.14 -3.43 26.48
N VAL A 308 -13.90 -3.19 26.88
CA VAL A 308 -12.71 -3.79 26.23
C VAL A 308 -12.82 -5.31 26.22
N GLU A 309 -13.19 -5.92 27.34
CA GLU A 309 -13.36 -7.37 27.46
C GLU A 309 -14.53 -7.88 26.58
N THR A 310 -15.63 -7.13 26.52
CA THR A 310 -16.76 -7.46 25.64
C THR A 310 -16.36 -7.42 24.16
N PHE A 311 -15.59 -6.40 23.75
CA PHE A 311 -15.04 -6.32 22.39
C PHE A 311 -14.08 -7.46 22.09
N ARG A 312 -13.25 -7.85 23.07
CA ARG A 312 -12.31 -8.97 22.93
C ARG A 312 -13.05 -10.30 22.71
N LYS A 313 -14.05 -10.61 23.52
CA LYS A 313 -14.89 -11.81 23.36
C LYS A 313 -15.63 -11.82 22.04
N THR A 314 -16.16 -10.67 21.61
CA THR A 314 -16.81 -10.54 20.31
C THR A 314 -15.82 -10.77 19.18
N GLY A 315 -14.61 -10.22 19.30
CA GLY A 315 -13.50 -10.43 18.36
C GLY A 315 -13.14 -11.91 18.22
N GLU A 316 -12.99 -12.63 19.34
CA GLU A 316 -12.67 -14.06 19.35
C GLU A 316 -13.75 -14.89 18.63
N ALA A 317 -15.04 -14.55 18.80
CA ALA A 317 -16.12 -15.19 18.06
C ALA A 317 -16.02 -14.92 16.54
N VAL A 318 -15.59 -13.72 16.14
CA VAL A 318 -15.35 -13.37 14.72
C VAL A 318 -14.17 -14.14 14.16
N TRP A 319 -13.10 -14.37 14.95
CA TRP A 319 -11.93 -15.14 14.47
C TRP A 319 -12.35 -16.55 14.00
N THR A 320 -13.22 -17.22 14.77
CA THR A 320 -13.68 -18.57 14.42
C THR A 320 -14.68 -18.54 13.27
N GLU A 321 -15.59 -17.54 13.23
CA GLU A 321 -16.62 -17.40 12.17
C GLU A 321 -16.00 -17.23 10.79
N LEU A 322 -14.87 -16.55 10.67
CA LEU A 322 -14.23 -16.26 9.41
C LEU A 322 -13.28 -17.37 8.90
N VAL A 323 -13.13 -18.44 9.66
CA VAL A 323 -12.42 -19.65 9.20
C VAL A 323 -13.20 -20.29 8.04
N GLY A 324 -12.50 -20.58 6.95
CA GLY A 324 -13.10 -21.09 5.72
C GLY A 324 -13.60 -20.01 4.77
N GLU A 325 -13.89 -18.79 5.26
CA GLU A 325 -14.27 -17.65 4.44
C GLU A 325 -13.05 -16.77 4.05
N LEU A 326 -12.31 -16.26 5.04
CA LEU A 326 -11.14 -15.41 4.80
C LEU A 326 -9.82 -16.17 4.90
N TYR A 327 -9.69 -17.07 5.81
CA TYR A 327 -8.46 -17.83 6.07
C TYR A 327 -8.77 -19.26 6.54
N SER A 328 -7.76 -20.10 6.50
CA SER A 328 -7.88 -21.48 7.00
C SER A 328 -7.72 -21.57 8.52
N GLN A 329 -8.26 -22.63 9.13
CA GLN A 329 -8.00 -22.93 10.55
C GLN A 329 -6.49 -22.96 10.83
N LYS A 330 -5.70 -23.56 9.93
CA LYS A 330 -4.23 -23.61 10.04
C LYS A 330 -3.59 -22.22 10.11
N ASP A 331 -4.15 -21.22 9.43
CA ASP A 331 -3.62 -19.85 9.49
C ASP A 331 -3.93 -19.21 10.85
N LEU A 332 -5.14 -19.38 11.36
CA LEU A 332 -5.51 -18.93 12.70
C LEU A 332 -4.65 -19.62 13.78
N ASP A 333 -4.51 -20.94 13.72
CA ASP A 333 -3.70 -21.70 14.68
C ASP A 333 -2.24 -21.22 14.68
N ARG A 334 -1.69 -20.91 13.53
CA ARG A 334 -0.31 -20.36 13.43
C ARG A 334 -0.19 -18.99 14.07
N VAL A 335 -1.16 -18.09 13.87
CA VAL A 335 -1.17 -16.78 14.53
C VAL A 335 -1.24 -16.97 16.04
N LEU A 336 -2.16 -17.80 16.53
CA LEU A 336 -2.32 -18.06 17.96
C LEU A 336 -1.06 -18.71 18.58
N LYS A 337 -0.45 -19.67 17.87
CA LYS A 337 0.81 -20.30 18.27
C LYS A 337 1.93 -19.25 18.41
N TYR A 338 2.16 -18.44 17.38
CA TYR A 338 3.24 -17.45 17.40
C TYR A 338 2.98 -16.33 18.42
N ARG A 339 1.70 -15.97 18.64
CA ARG A 339 1.30 -15.08 19.72
C ARG A 339 1.67 -15.65 21.09
N ALA A 340 1.36 -16.93 21.33
CA ALA A 340 1.72 -17.61 22.57
C ALA A 340 3.25 -17.70 22.77
N GLU A 341 4.00 -18.00 21.71
CA GLU A 341 5.47 -18.00 21.73
C GLU A 341 6.04 -16.61 22.11
N TYR A 342 5.42 -15.52 21.65
CA TYR A 342 5.85 -14.17 22.03
C TYR A 342 5.57 -13.88 23.50
N ARG A 343 4.41 -14.27 24.00
CA ARG A 343 3.98 -14.02 25.40
C ARG A 343 4.74 -14.86 26.43
N ALA A 344 5.36 -15.94 25.98
CA ALA A 344 6.17 -16.82 26.82
C ALA A 344 7.64 -16.36 27.00
N LYS A 345 8.05 -15.28 26.31
CA LYS A 345 9.39 -14.67 26.40
C LYS A 345 9.49 -13.69 27.55
#